data_0ae68c2a90d4aac489951d1ac887d895
#
_entry.id   0ae68c2a90d4aac489951d1ac887d895
#
_cell.length_a   1.000
_cell.length_b   1.000
_cell.length_c   1.000
_cell.angle_alpha   90.00
_cell.angle_beta   90.00
_cell.angle_gamma   90.00
#
_symmetry.space_group_name_H-M   'P 1'
#
loop_
_entity.id
_entity.type
_entity.pdbx_description
1 polymer ?
#
loop_
_entity_poly.entity_id
_entity_poly.type
_entity_poly.pdbx_seq_one_letter_code
_entity_poly.pdbx_strand_id
1 'polypeptide(L)'
;MTSVFVANADSLAHAEELQHVSSHEAISILSKLHFSLRNLPKAKAALTAARTAANAIYVPLAQQGDIDLQSGILHTEEKDYKTAFSYFFEAFEAFNTLDDSWAIYSLKYMLLCKIMTNQADDVAGLISSKAGLKYTGVDLVAMKAVAEAYSKRFLKDFEEALSMYEDQLGEDPIVHRHISSLYDTLLKQNLCRLIEPFLRVEISHVSELIGLPMDMVETKLSQIILDKKSVGTLDQGAGCLIIFDDAKADGIFSATLDTISNISKVVDSLYLRSAKIMA
;
A
#
# COMPACT_ATOMS: atom_id res chain seq x y z
N MET A 1 8.13 20.93 31.21
CA MET A 1 6.84 20.29 31.55
C MET A 1 5.68 21.28 31.71
N THR A 2 5.93 22.52 32.06
CA THR A 2 4.89 23.56 32.27
C THR A 2 4.30 24.13 30.97
N SER A 3 5.02 24.13 29.84
CA SER A 3 4.50 24.68 28.56
C SER A 3 3.46 23.80 27.87
N VAL A 4 3.52 22.49 28.08
CA VAL A 4 2.54 21.53 27.50
C VAL A 4 1.22 21.57 28.29
N PHE A 5 1.26 21.87 29.59
CA PHE A 5 0.05 22.03 30.40
C PHE A 5 -0.68 23.34 30.13
N VAL A 6 0.06 24.41 29.81
CA VAL A 6 -0.54 25.71 29.42
C VAL A 6 -1.21 25.58 28.05
N ALA A 7 -0.57 24.94 27.07
CA ALA A 7 -1.17 24.68 25.77
C ALA A 7 -2.43 23.77 25.86
N ASN A 8 -2.48 22.84 26.81
CA ASN A 8 -3.67 22.02 27.07
C ASN A 8 -4.78 22.80 27.80
N ALA A 9 -4.43 23.75 28.67
CA ALA A 9 -5.40 24.59 29.37
C ALA A 9 -6.01 25.64 28.41
N ASP A 10 -5.20 26.22 27.52
CA ASP A 10 -5.68 27.13 26.47
C ASP A 10 -6.54 26.39 25.44
N SER A 11 -6.25 25.13 25.13
CA SER A 11 -7.10 24.31 24.25
C SER A 11 -8.39 23.85 24.94
N LEU A 12 -8.43 23.69 26.26
CA LEU A 12 -9.65 23.42 27.02
C LEU A 12 -10.50 24.67 27.18
N ALA A 13 -9.93 25.84 27.42
CA ALA A 13 -10.64 27.12 27.46
C ALA A 13 -11.21 27.47 26.07
N HIS A 14 -10.45 27.18 25.00
CA HIS A 14 -10.94 27.30 23.60
C HIS A 14 -12.02 26.26 23.28
N ALA A 15 -12.02 25.10 23.91
CA ALA A 15 -13.08 24.11 23.79
C ALA A 15 -14.40 24.54 24.49
N GLU A 16 -14.33 25.37 25.53
CA GLU A 16 -15.53 25.97 26.16
C GLU A 16 -16.10 27.16 25.35
N GLU A 17 -15.26 27.92 24.67
CA GLU A 17 -15.74 28.93 23.66
C GLU A 17 -16.29 28.29 22.39
N LEU A 18 -15.90 27.05 22.06
CA LEU A 18 -16.39 26.27 20.95
C LEU A 18 -17.76 25.56 21.18
N GLN A 19 -18.54 25.98 22.16
CA GLN A 19 -19.93 25.50 22.33
C GLN A 19 -20.84 25.79 21.12
N HIS A 20 -20.36 26.57 20.14
CA HIS A 20 -20.99 26.77 18.83
C HIS A 20 -20.36 25.96 17.68
N VAL A 21 -19.22 25.32 17.90
CA VAL A 21 -18.65 24.37 16.92
C VAL A 21 -19.45 23.07 17.05
N SER A 22 -20.03 22.62 15.96
CA SER A 22 -20.81 21.39 15.95
C SER A 22 -19.96 20.23 16.45
N SER A 23 -20.54 19.35 17.23
CA SER A 23 -19.81 18.23 17.86
C SER A 23 -19.00 17.39 16.87
N HIS A 24 -19.40 17.32 15.59
CA HIS A 24 -18.71 16.61 14.53
C HIS A 24 -17.38 17.27 14.14
N GLU A 25 -17.27 18.62 14.16
CA GLU A 25 -16.02 19.33 13.89
C GLU A 25 -14.96 19.06 14.97
N ALA A 26 -15.36 19.14 16.23
CA ALA A 26 -14.49 18.85 17.36
C ALA A 26 -13.97 17.39 17.28
N ILE A 27 -14.82 16.44 16.91
CA ILE A 27 -14.44 15.04 16.76
C ILE A 27 -13.55 14.84 15.53
N SER A 28 -13.76 15.57 14.42
CA SER A 28 -12.91 15.55 13.24
C SER A 28 -11.50 16.07 13.57
N ILE A 29 -11.40 17.18 14.30
CA ILE A 29 -10.11 17.73 14.78
C ILE A 29 -9.41 16.71 15.69
N LEU A 30 -10.14 16.05 16.57
CA LEU A 30 -9.59 15.00 17.44
C LEU A 30 -9.05 13.81 16.63
N SER A 31 -9.71 13.44 15.54
CA SER A 31 -9.21 12.41 14.62
C SER A 31 -7.89 12.84 13.97
N LYS A 32 -7.80 14.07 13.46
CA LYS A 32 -6.56 14.64 12.89
C LYS A 32 -5.42 14.66 13.92
N LEU A 33 -5.73 15.02 15.17
CA LEU A 33 -4.76 15.00 16.27
C LEU A 33 -4.27 13.58 16.59
N HIS A 34 -5.17 12.61 16.70
CA HIS A 34 -4.77 11.21 16.92
C HIS A 34 -3.97 10.63 15.76
N PHE A 35 -4.27 11.05 14.54
CA PHE A 35 -3.49 10.69 13.36
C PHE A 35 -2.05 11.23 13.44
N SER A 36 -1.88 12.51 13.78
CA SER A 36 -0.56 13.12 13.95
C SER A 36 0.27 12.46 15.07
N LEU A 37 -0.39 11.97 16.11
CA LEU A 37 0.21 11.18 17.19
C LEU A 37 0.45 9.69 16.82
N ARG A 38 0.23 9.30 15.56
CA ARG A 38 0.36 7.93 15.09
C ARG A 38 -0.53 6.90 15.79
N ASN A 39 -1.64 7.32 16.38
CA ASN A 39 -2.60 6.45 17.05
C ASN A 39 -3.79 6.16 16.11
N LEU A 40 -3.55 5.33 15.09
CA LEU A 40 -4.53 4.99 14.05
C LEU A 40 -5.87 4.43 14.61
N PRO A 41 -5.89 3.50 15.61
CA PRO A 41 -7.15 2.98 16.13
C PRO A 41 -8.03 4.06 16.77
N LYS A 42 -7.44 4.99 17.53
CA LYS A 42 -8.19 6.10 18.14
C LYS A 42 -8.63 7.13 17.10
N ALA A 43 -7.78 7.42 16.11
CA ALA A 43 -8.15 8.29 15.01
C ALA A 43 -9.36 7.74 14.24
N LYS A 44 -9.37 6.44 13.95
CA LYS A 44 -10.48 5.76 13.27
C LYS A 44 -11.77 5.77 14.09
N ALA A 45 -11.69 5.50 15.39
CA ALA A 45 -12.85 5.56 16.28
C ALA A 45 -13.45 6.98 16.33
N ALA A 46 -12.61 8.00 16.47
CA ALA A 46 -13.04 9.39 16.45
C ALA A 46 -13.67 9.76 15.09
N LEU A 47 -13.05 9.36 13.97
CA LEU A 47 -13.59 9.65 12.64
C LEU A 47 -14.94 8.97 12.38
N THR A 48 -15.11 7.73 12.85
CA THR A 48 -16.39 7.02 12.77
C THR A 48 -17.48 7.75 13.57
N ALA A 49 -17.15 8.25 14.77
CA ALA A 49 -18.04 9.05 15.58
C ALA A 49 -18.41 10.39 14.90
N ALA A 50 -17.40 11.08 14.30
CA ALA A 50 -17.62 12.31 13.53
C ALA A 50 -18.56 12.08 12.35
N ARG A 51 -18.36 11.02 11.58
CA ARG A 51 -19.23 10.64 10.45
C ARG A 51 -20.64 10.31 10.90
N THR A 52 -20.81 9.58 12.01
CA THR A 52 -22.13 9.26 12.55
C THR A 52 -22.86 10.52 13.00
N ALA A 53 -22.16 11.45 13.63
CA ALA A 53 -22.72 12.75 14.03
C ALA A 53 -23.07 13.62 12.80
N ALA A 54 -22.20 13.64 11.79
CA ALA A 54 -22.42 14.35 10.53
C ALA A 54 -23.63 13.83 9.76
N ASN A 55 -23.84 12.53 9.73
CA ASN A 55 -25.00 11.91 9.07
C ASN A 55 -26.33 12.18 9.80
N ALA A 56 -26.29 12.51 11.09
CA ALA A 56 -27.48 12.81 11.89
C ALA A 56 -27.97 14.27 11.73
N ILE A 57 -27.12 15.15 11.23
CA ILE A 57 -27.37 16.60 11.12
C ILE A 57 -27.01 17.05 9.69
N TYR A 58 -27.64 18.11 9.20
CA TYR A 58 -27.21 18.72 7.94
C TYR A 58 -25.82 19.36 8.10
N VAL A 59 -24.84 18.82 7.37
CA VAL A 59 -23.45 19.28 7.39
C VAL A 59 -23.12 19.95 6.06
N PRO A 60 -22.42 21.11 6.06
CA PRO A 60 -21.93 21.74 4.84
C PRO A 60 -21.02 20.80 4.04
N LEU A 61 -21.08 20.90 2.70
CA LEU A 61 -20.28 20.07 1.79
C LEU A 61 -18.77 20.13 2.07
N ALA A 62 -18.25 21.30 2.49
CA ALA A 62 -16.84 21.45 2.83
C ALA A 62 -16.42 20.53 3.99
N GLN A 63 -17.25 20.46 5.03
CA GLN A 63 -16.98 19.62 6.21
C GLN A 63 -17.16 18.14 5.89
N GLN A 64 -18.12 17.78 5.04
CA GLN A 64 -18.28 16.43 4.56
C GLN A 64 -17.04 15.99 3.76
N GLY A 65 -16.56 16.85 2.85
CA GLY A 65 -15.32 16.63 2.11
C GLY A 65 -14.10 16.44 3.03
N ASP A 66 -14.00 17.21 4.11
CA ASP A 66 -12.94 17.05 5.12
C ASP A 66 -12.99 15.69 5.83
N ILE A 67 -14.18 15.23 6.21
CA ILE A 67 -14.37 13.91 6.85
C ILE A 67 -14.00 12.78 5.87
N ASP A 68 -14.40 12.90 4.62
CA ASP A 68 -14.10 11.91 3.59
C ASP A 68 -12.61 11.91 3.24
N LEU A 69 -11.97 13.07 3.15
CA LEU A 69 -10.53 13.18 2.96
C LEU A 69 -9.75 12.49 4.10
N GLN A 70 -10.12 12.74 5.35
CA GLN A 70 -9.50 12.08 6.51
C GLN A 70 -9.77 10.56 6.53
N SER A 71 -10.96 10.13 6.11
CA SER A 71 -11.29 8.71 5.97
C SER A 71 -10.38 8.05 4.93
N GLY A 72 -10.20 8.69 3.78
CA GLY A 72 -9.30 8.22 2.73
C GLY A 72 -7.86 8.09 3.23
N ILE A 73 -7.34 9.10 3.96
CA ILE A 73 -5.99 9.08 4.54
C ILE A 73 -5.82 7.89 5.51
N LEU A 74 -6.77 7.67 6.41
CA LEU A 74 -6.70 6.56 7.37
C LEU A 74 -6.72 5.19 6.66
N HIS A 75 -7.57 5.00 5.66
CA HIS A 75 -7.60 3.78 4.86
C HIS A 75 -6.32 3.58 4.05
N THR A 76 -5.70 4.66 3.57
CA THR A 76 -4.42 4.60 2.88
C THR A 76 -3.31 4.09 3.82
N GLU A 77 -3.28 4.55 5.07
CA GLU A 77 -2.32 4.04 6.08
C GLU A 77 -2.58 2.57 6.44
N GLU A 78 -3.82 2.10 6.39
CA GLU A 78 -4.17 0.68 6.53
C GLU A 78 -3.86 -0.15 5.27
N LYS A 79 -3.37 0.48 4.19
CA LYS A 79 -3.10 -0.13 2.88
C LYS A 79 -4.36 -0.62 2.14
N ASP A 80 -5.54 -0.16 2.54
CA ASP A 80 -6.79 -0.39 1.81
C ASP A 80 -7.02 0.73 0.79
N TYR A 81 -6.25 0.70 -0.28
CA TYR A 81 -6.23 1.73 -1.31
C TYR A 81 -7.54 1.79 -2.12
N LYS A 82 -8.30 0.68 -2.19
CA LYS A 82 -9.57 0.65 -2.93
C LYS A 82 -10.64 1.46 -2.21
N THR A 83 -10.81 1.22 -0.92
CA THR A 83 -11.74 1.98 -0.08
C THR A 83 -11.29 3.43 0.06
N ALA A 84 -9.97 3.66 0.22
CA ALA A 84 -9.39 4.99 0.27
C ALA A 84 -9.71 5.81 -1.00
N PHE A 85 -9.59 5.20 -2.19
CA PHE A 85 -9.93 5.84 -3.45
C PHE A 85 -11.39 6.34 -3.48
N SER A 86 -12.34 5.54 -3.00
CA SER A 86 -13.75 5.94 -2.96
C SER A 86 -13.98 7.17 -2.09
N TYR A 87 -13.35 7.22 -0.91
CA TYR A 87 -13.43 8.39 -0.03
C TYR A 87 -12.75 9.63 -0.61
N PHE A 88 -11.60 9.47 -1.24
CA PHE A 88 -10.94 10.59 -1.92
C PHE A 88 -11.75 11.11 -3.11
N PHE A 89 -12.48 10.23 -3.79
CA PHE A 89 -13.36 10.61 -4.89
C PHE A 89 -14.56 11.44 -4.36
N GLU A 90 -15.21 11.02 -3.28
CA GLU A 90 -16.28 11.77 -2.61
C GLU A 90 -15.78 13.14 -2.12
N ALA A 91 -14.60 13.17 -1.48
CA ALA A 91 -13.97 14.42 -1.07
C ALA A 91 -13.65 15.33 -2.27
N PHE A 92 -13.12 14.75 -3.36
CA PHE A 92 -12.85 15.50 -4.58
C PHE A 92 -14.12 16.12 -5.19
N GLU A 93 -15.22 15.38 -5.27
CA GLU A 93 -16.49 15.91 -5.76
C GLU A 93 -17.02 17.06 -4.88
N ALA A 94 -16.94 16.90 -3.56
CA ALA A 94 -17.35 17.94 -2.61
C ALA A 94 -16.52 19.23 -2.80
N PHE A 95 -15.20 19.13 -2.82
CA PHE A 95 -14.32 20.29 -2.99
C PHE A 95 -14.36 20.89 -4.40
N ASN A 96 -14.55 20.06 -5.43
CA ASN A 96 -14.70 20.55 -6.81
C ASN A 96 -15.98 21.35 -7.01
N THR A 97 -17.08 21.02 -6.33
CA THR A 97 -18.32 21.81 -6.38
C THR A 97 -18.18 23.16 -5.68
N LEU A 98 -17.29 23.27 -4.71
CA LEU A 98 -17.00 24.50 -3.96
C LEU A 98 -15.86 25.33 -4.56
N ASP A 99 -15.22 24.83 -5.63
CA ASP A 99 -14.00 25.44 -6.22
C ASP A 99 -12.85 25.61 -5.21
N ASP A 100 -12.74 24.68 -4.26
CA ASP A 100 -11.73 24.72 -3.21
C ASP A 100 -10.40 24.10 -3.67
N SER A 101 -9.28 24.67 -3.18
CA SER A 101 -7.93 24.19 -3.44
C SER A 101 -7.67 22.77 -2.93
N TRP A 102 -8.41 22.29 -1.92
CA TRP A 102 -8.34 20.93 -1.41
C TRP A 102 -8.71 19.85 -2.43
N ALA A 103 -9.39 20.24 -3.52
CA ALA A 103 -9.67 19.34 -4.64
C ALA A 103 -8.37 18.79 -5.28
N ILE A 104 -7.29 19.60 -5.35
CA ILE A 104 -6.00 19.18 -5.91
C ILE A 104 -5.38 18.08 -5.03
N TYR A 105 -5.41 18.27 -3.70
CA TYR A 105 -4.89 17.26 -2.77
C TYR A 105 -5.69 15.95 -2.82
N SER A 106 -7.01 16.04 -2.88
CA SER A 106 -7.88 14.87 -3.04
C SER A 106 -7.56 14.12 -4.34
N LEU A 107 -7.37 14.84 -5.45
CA LEU A 107 -6.98 14.26 -6.72
C LEU A 107 -5.59 13.61 -6.66
N LYS A 108 -4.61 14.26 -6.02
CA LYS A 108 -3.26 13.72 -5.80
C LYS A 108 -3.33 12.36 -5.06
N TYR A 109 -4.14 12.26 -4.00
CA TYR A 109 -4.33 11.02 -3.26
C TYR A 109 -5.10 9.94 -4.05
N MET A 110 -6.07 10.33 -4.87
CA MET A 110 -6.73 9.40 -5.79
C MET A 110 -5.73 8.76 -6.76
N LEU A 111 -4.84 9.57 -7.35
CA LEU A 111 -3.79 9.08 -8.24
C LEU A 111 -2.83 8.13 -7.51
N LEU A 112 -2.42 8.49 -6.28
CA LEU A 112 -1.61 7.62 -5.44
C LEU A 112 -2.28 6.26 -5.22
N CYS A 113 -3.56 6.23 -4.86
CA CYS A 113 -4.30 4.98 -4.67
C CYS A 113 -4.35 4.12 -5.95
N LYS A 114 -4.50 4.75 -7.12
CA LYS A 114 -4.49 4.05 -8.41
C LYS A 114 -3.12 3.42 -8.70
N ILE A 115 -2.04 4.14 -8.45
CA ILE A 115 -0.67 3.61 -8.60
C ILE A 115 -0.45 2.42 -7.65
N MET A 116 -0.84 2.56 -6.38
CA MET A 116 -0.68 1.52 -5.36
C MET A 116 -1.52 0.25 -5.63
N THR A 117 -2.63 0.37 -6.36
CA THR A 117 -3.46 -0.79 -6.78
C THR A 117 -3.01 -1.42 -8.10
N ASN A 118 -1.84 -1.07 -8.64
CA ASN A 118 -1.32 -1.50 -9.95
C ASN A 118 -2.23 -1.10 -11.14
N GLN A 119 -2.98 -0.01 -11.02
CA GLN A 119 -3.82 0.56 -12.06
C GLN A 119 -3.23 1.90 -12.56
N ALA A 120 -1.92 1.93 -12.79
CA ALA A 120 -1.20 3.14 -13.21
C ALA A 120 -1.69 3.69 -14.56
N ASP A 121 -2.20 2.83 -15.43
CA ASP A 121 -2.73 3.23 -16.75
C ASP A 121 -3.97 4.12 -16.62
N ASP A 122 -4.79 3.95 -15.59
CA ASP A 122 -5.98 4.75 -15.32
C ASP A 122 -5.64 6.20 -14.90
N VAL A 123 -4.41 6.45 -14.42
CA VAL A 123 -3.95 7.77 -13.95
C VAL A 123 -4.05 8.82 -15.06
N ALA A 124 -3.62 8.46 -16.27
CA ALA A 124 -3.71 9.36 -17.44
C ALA A 124 -5.17 9.71 -17.77
N GLY A 125 -6.08 8.74 -17.67
CA GLY A 125 -7.52 8.94 -17.86
C GLY A 125 -8.14 9.87 -16.83
N LEU A 126 -7.78 9.73 -15.55
CA LEU A 126 -8.27 10.59 -14.48
C LEU A 126 -7.82 12.05 -14.65
N ILE A 127 -6.56 12.27 -14.99
CA ILE A 127 -6.02 13.63 -15.24
C ILE A 127 -6.66 14.26 -16.47
N SER A 128 -6.92 13.46 -17.51
CA SER A 128 -7.56 13.93 -18.76
C SER A 128 -9.09 14.08 -18.64
N SER A 129 -9.67 13.67 -17.53
CA SER A 129 -11.09 13.86 -17.27
C SER A 129 -11.48 15.34 -17.22
N LYS A 130 -12.75 15.67 -17.50
CA LYS A 130 -13.24 17.04 -17.48
C LYS A 130 -12.99 17.74 -16.14
N ALA A 131 -13.08 17.00 -15.04
CA ALA A 131 -12.81 17.53 -13.71
C ALA A 131 -11.29 17.67 -13.46
N GLY A 132 -10.48 16.70 -13.90
CA GLY A 132 -9.01 16.74 -13.75
C GLY A 132 -8.35 17.86 -14.55
N LEU A 133 -8.86 18.17 -15.75
CA LEU A 133 -8.33 19.26 -16.59
C LEU A 133 -8.51 20.66 -15.98
N LYS A 134 -9.44 20.81 -15.04
CA LYS A 134 -9.65 22.06 -14.30
C LYS A 134 -8.48 22.37 -13.36
N TYR A 135 -7.85 21.33 -12.83
CA TYR A 135 -6.78 21.41 -11.86
C TYR A 135 -5.46 21.03 -12.53
N THR A 136 -4.71 22.03 -12.96
CA THR A 136 -3.37 21.84 -13.53
C THR A 136 -2.34 22.26 -12.47
N GLY A 137 -1.44 21.35 -12.10
CA GLY A 137 -0.40 21.61 -11.11
C GLY A 137 0.82 20.73 -11.31
N VAL A 138 1.97 21.16 -10.81
CA VAL A 138 3.23 20.42 -10.86
C VAL A 138 3.10 19.08 -10.13
N ASP A 139 2.33 19.06 -9.04
CA ASP A 139 2.03 17.83 -8.27
C ASP A 139 1.39 16.72 -9.11
N LEU A 140 0.43 17.09 -9.97
CA LEU A 140 -0.25 16.13 -10.83
C LEU A 140 0.66 15.64 -11.95
N VAL A 141 1.55 16.50 -12.44
CA VAL A 141 2.58 16.11 -13.43
C VAL A 141 3.58 15.15 -12.78
N ALA A 142 3.99 15.41 -11.54
CA ALA A 142 4.86 14.51 -10.77
C ALA A 142 4.21 13.14 -10.58
N MET A 143 2.95 13.09 -10.16
CA MET A 143 2.21 11.84 -9.99
C MET A 143 2.03 11.08 -11.30
N LYS A 144 1.83 11.78 -12.43
CA LYS A 144 1.77 11.19 -13.76
C LYS A 144 3.10 10.57 -14.16
N ALA A 145 4.22 11.28 -13.96
CA ALA A 145 5.56 10.77 -14.25
C ALA A 145 5.87 9.51 -13.43
N VAL A 146 5.55 9.51 -12.14
CA VAL A 146 5.68 8.34 -11.27
C VAL A 146 4.82 7.17 -11.76
N ALA A 147 3.57 7.43 -12.17
CA ALA A 147 2.69 6.39 -12.70
C ALA A 147 3.23 5.77 -14.00
N GLU A 148 3.71 6.60 -14.94
CA GLU A 148 4.30 6.14 -16.20
C GLU A 148 5.58 5.32 -15.97
N ALA A 149 6.47 5.76 -15.08
CA ALA A 149 7.67 5.02 -14.71
C ALA A 149 7.33 3.67 -14.06
N TYR A 150 6.32 3.66 -13.19
CA TYR A 150 5.85 2.45 -12.52
C TYR A 150 5.20 1.46 -13.51
N SER A 151 4.40 1.93 -14.46
CA SER A 151 3.76 1.05 -15.47
C SER A 151 4.79 0.39 -16.38
N LYS A 152 5.86 1.11 -16.75
CA LYS A 152 6.99 0.56 -17.51
C LYS A 152 7.84 -0.41 -16.71
N ARG A 153 7.74 -0.39 -15.38
CA ARG A 153 8.55 -1.19 -14.43
C ARG A 153 10.06 -0.95 -14.54
N PHE A 154 10.50 0.20 -15.04
CA PHE A 154 11.90 0.58 -15.08
C PHE A 154 12.28 1.34 -13.81
N LEU A 155 13.26 0.79 -13.07
CA LEU A 155 13.72 1.39 -11.81
C LEU A 155 14.39 2.73 -12.04
N LYS A 156 15.20 2.86 -13.10
CA LYS A 156 15.92 4.10 -13.43
C LYS A 156 14.98 5.26 -13.74
N ASP A 157 13.96 5.02 -14.58
CA ASP A 157 12.97 6.06 -14.90
C ASP A 157 12.20 6.50 -13.63
N PHE A 158 11.99 5.55 -12.71
CA PHE A 158 11.33 5.85 -11.43
C PHE A 158 12.22 6.70 -10.51
N GLU A 159 13.53 6.39 -10.42
CA GLU A 159 14.51 7.19 -9.66
C GLU A 159 14.68 8.58 -10.26
N GLU A 160 14.73 8.70 -11.59
CA GLU A 160 14.77 9.99 -12.27
C GLU A 160 13.52 10.82 -11.98
N ALA A 161 12.34 10.21 -12.03
CA ALA A 161 11.09 10.88 -11.67
C ALA A 161 11.08 11.35 -10.21
N LEU A 162 11.58 10.52 -9.27
CA LEU A 162 11.69 10.91 -7.86
C LEU A 162 12.65 12.07 -7.65
N SER A 163 13.81 12.06 -8.30
CA SER A 163 14.80 13.14 -8.17
C SER A 163 14.35 14.44 -8.83
N MET A 164 13.64 14.35 -9.96
CA MET A 164 13.12 15.53 -10.67
C MET A 164 12.02 16.24 -9.89
N TYR A 165 11.20 15.50 -9.14
CA TYR A 165 10.04 16.02 -8.40
C TYR A 165 10.18 15.81 -6.88
N GLU A 166 11.41 15.85 -6.36
CA GLU A 166 11.71 15.61 -4.94
C GLU A 166 10.93 16.58 -4.03
N ASP A 167 10.88 17.85 -4.37
CA ASP A 167 10.18 18.89 -3.60
C ASP A 167 8.67 18.57 -3.49
N GLN A 168 7.99 18.26 -4.62
CA GLN A 168 6.55 18.04 -4.69
C GLN A 168 6.11 16.71 -4.04
N LEU A 169 6.96 15.69 -4.12
CA LEU A 169 6.70 14.37 -3.56
C LEU A 169 7.13 14.27 -2.10
N GLY A 170 8.13 15.08 -1.68
CA GLY A 170 8.65 15.15 -0.32
C GLY A 170 7.85 16.04 0.62
N GLU A 171 7.16 17.05 0.11
CA GLU A 171 6.36 17.98 0.91
C GLU A 171 5.26 17.28 1.71
N ASP A 172 4.63 16.26 1.12
CA ASP A 172 3.58 15.47 1.77
C ASP A 172 4.14 14.17 2.35
N PRO A 173 4.21 14.03 3.69
CA PRO A 173 4.77 12.86 4.35
C PRO A 173 3.99 11.57 4.08
N ILE A 174 2.72 11.66 3.69
CA ILE A 174 1.89 10.51 3.34
C ILE A 174 2.32 10.00 1.97
N VAL A 175 2.35 10.88 0.98
CA VAL A 175 2.75 10.56 -0.40
C VAL A 175 4.18 10.01 -0.42
N HIS A 176 5.12 10.68 0.25
CA HIS A 176 6.52 10.24 0.34
C HIS A 176 6.65 8.82 0.89
N ARG A 177 5.94 8.49 1.97
CA ARG A 177 6.00 7.16 2.60
C ARG A 177 5.47 6.06 1.68
N HIS A 178 4.35 6.31 1.01
CA HIS A 178 3.76 5.33 0.12
C HIS A 178 4.56 5.16 -1.17
N ILE A 179 5.12 6.23 -1.73
CA ILE A 179 6.02 6.17 -2.88
C ILE A 179 7.32 5.43 -2.53
N SER A 180 7.88 5.66 -1.34
CA SER A 180 9.04 4.89 -0.86
C SER A 180 8.73 3.39 -0.75
N SER A 181 7.54 3.02 -0.25
CA SER A 181 7.09 1.63 -0.23
C SER A 181 6.88 1.05 -1.64
N LEU A 182 6.44 1.89 -2.58
CA LEU A 182 6.27 1.51 -3.98
C LEU A 182 7.63 1.25 -4.64
N TYR A 183 8.62 2.11 -4.40
CA TYR A 183 10.00 1.92 -4.84
C TYR A 183 10.58 0.58 -4.35
N ASP A 184 10.42 0.28 -3.07
CA ASP A 184 10.85 -1.00 -2.48
C ASP A 184 10.18 -2.21 -3.15
N THR A 185 8.90 -2.08 -3.50
CA THR A 185 8.16 -3.14 -4.18
C THR A 185 8.65 -3.32 -5.62
N LEU A 186 8.88 -2.22 -6.33
CA LEU A 186 9.41 -2.22 -7.70
C LEU A 186 10.83 -2.80 -7.73
N LEU A 187 11.68 -2.40 -6.79
CA LEU A 187 13.03 -2.93 -6.65
C LEU A 187 13.03 -4.45 -6.41
N LYS A 188 12.18 -4.94 -5.48
CA LYS A 188 12.03 -6.37 -5.23
C LYS A 188 11.56 -7.13 -6.48
N GLN A 189 10.62 -6.58 -7.25
CA GLN A 189 10.13 -7.19 -8.50
C GLN A 189 11.22 -7.26 -9.57
N ASN A 190 12.00 -6.19 -9.74
CA ASN A 190 13.10 -6.16 -10.68
C ASN A 190 14.22 -7.14 -10.28
N LEU A 191 14.54 -7.22 -8.97
CA LEU A 191 15.50 -8.21 -8.47
C LEU A 191 15.03 -9.64 -8.74
N CYS A 192 13.78 -9.97 -8.41
CA CYS A 192 13.22 -11.30 -8.69
C CYS A 192 13.33 -11.65 -10.19
N ARG A 193 12.97 -10.72 -11.06
CA ARG A 193 13.04 -10.91 -12.51
C ARG A 193 14.47 -11.12 -13.03
N LEU A 194 15.44 -10.39 -12.44
CA LEU A 194 16.84 -10.52 -12.82
C LEU A 194 17.44 -11.85 -12.39
N ILE A 195 17.06 -12.36 -11.22
CA ILE A 195 17.60 -13.63 -10.70
C ILE A 195 16.90 -14.87 -11.25
N GLU A 196 15.65 -14.74 -11.75
CA GLU A 196 14.81 -15.85 -12.22
C GLU A 196 15.52 -16.79 -13.22
N PRO A 197 16.30 -16.32 -14.23
CA PRO A 197 16.94 -17.20 -15.20
C PRO A 197 18.20 -17.91 -14.67
N PHE A 198 18.65 -17.61 -13.44
CA PHE A 198 19.93 -18.13 -12.92
C PHE A 198 19.69 -19.15 -11.80
N LEU A 199 20.45 -20.24 -11.82
CA LEU A 199 20.54 -21.17 -10.68
C LEU A 199 21.56 -20.67 -9.65
N ARG A 200 22.58 -19.95 -10.11
CA ARG A 200 23.60 -19.34 -9.28
C ARG A 200 24.03 -18.01 -9.90
N VAL A 201 24.00 -16.95 -9.11
CA VAL A 201 24.39 -15.61 -9.57
C VAL A 201 25.28 -14.93 -8.53
N GLU A 202 26.30 -14.20 -9.00
CA GLU A 202 27.13 -13.38 -8.14
C GLU A 202 26.42 -12.08 -7.78
N ILE A 203 26.50 -11.69 -6.51
CA ILE A 203 25.83 -10.47 -6.00
C ILE A 203 26.44 -9.22 -6.64
N SER A 204 27.76 -9.22 -6.91
CA SER A 204 28.47 -8.18 -7.65
C SER A 204 27.85 -7.92 -9.01
N HIS A 205 27.56 -8.97 -9.77
CA HIS A 205 26.93 -8.87 -11.09
C HIS A 205 25.52 -8.30 -11.02
N VAL A 206 24.72 -8.72 -10.04
CA VAL A 206 23.37 -8.17 -9.82
C VAL A 206 23.45 -6.69 -9.43
N SER A 207 24.43 -6.32 -8.61
CA SER A 207 24.69 -4.93 -8.19
C SER A 207 25.01 -4.03 -9.39
N GLU A 208 25.86 -4.49 -10.32
CA GLU A 208 26.21 -3.76 -11.55
C GLU A 208 25.00 -3.59 -12.48
N LEU A 209 24.18 -4.63 -12.66
CA LEU A 209 23.00 -4.59 -13.53
C LEU A 209 21.93 -3.61 -13.03
N ILE A 210 21.74 -3.53 -11.71
CA ILE A 210 20.76 -2.63 -11.10
C ILE A 210 21.33 -1.24 -10.90
N GLY A 211 22.64 -1.12 -10.68
CA GLY A 211 23.31 0.14 -10.37
C GLY A 211 23.21 0.55 -8.91
N LEU A 212 22.99 -0.43 -8.00
CA LEU A 212 22.90 -0.20 -6.55
C LEU A 212 24.10 -0.75 -5.80
N PRO A 213 24.43 -0.21 -4.60
CA PRO A 213 25.48 -0.73 -3.73
C PRO A 213 25.23 -2.20 -3.36
N MET A 214 26.31 -2.98 -3.29
CA MET A 214 26.26 -4.42 -3.00
C MET A 214 25.54 -4.75 -1.70
N ASP A 215 25.78 -3.98 -0.63
CA ASP A 215 25.14 -4.16 0.69
C ASP A 215 23.62 -4.01 0.64
N MET A 216 23.15 -3.05 -0.17
CA MET A 216 21.71 -2.82 -0.38
C MET A 216 21.08 -3.99 -1.14
N VAL A 217 21.75 -4.48 -2.19
CA VAL A 217 21.25 -5.62 -2.97
C VAL A 217 21.20 -6.88 -2.11
N GLU A 218 22.24 -7.16 -1.33
CA GLU A 218 22.29 -8.29 -0.40
C GLU A 218 21.16 -8.25 0.63
N THR A 219 20.94 -7.10 1.24
CA THR A 219 19.86 -6.90 2.21
C THR A 219 18.49 -7.14 1.56
N LYS A 220 18.28 -6.64 0.33
CA LYS A 220 17.01 -6.83 -0.38
C LYS A 220 16.80 -8.26 -0.85
N LEU A 221 17.85 -8.96 -1.31
CA LEU A 221 17.79 -10.38 -1.65
C LEU A 221 17.48 -11.24 -0.44
N SER A 222 18.08 -10.95 0.71
CA SER A 222 17.75 -11.62 1.98
C SER A 222 16.27 -11.45 2.34
N GLN A 223 15.71 -10.24 2.19
CA GLN A 223 14.30 -9.98 2.41
C GLN A 223 13.39 -10.75 1.44
N ILE A 224 13.77 -10.87 0.15
CA ILE A 224 13.01 -11.62 -0.86
C ILE A 224 12.93 -13.11 -0.50
N ILE A 225 14.05 -13.68 -0.01
CA ILE A 225 14.10 -15.07 0.45
C ILE A 225 13.23 -15.26 1.70
N LEU A 226 13.32 -14.37 2.70
CA LEU A 226 12.51 -14.40 3.91
C LEU A 226 11.00 -14.24 3.61
N ASP A 227 10.66 -13.40 2.65
CA ASP A 227 9.29 -13.20 2.16
C ASP A 227 8.78 -14.40 1.32
N LYS A 228 9.60 -15.44 1.14
CA LYS A 228 9.30 -16.65 0.33
C LYS A 228 8.89 -16.34 -1.12
N LYS A 229 9.36 -15.23 -1.67
CA LYS A 229 9.14 -14.86 -3.07
C LYS A 229 10.12 -15.56 -4.03
N SER A 230 11.27 -15.97 -3.50
CA SER A 230 12.25 -16.80 -4.19
C SER A 230 12.79 -17.82 -3.19
N VAL A 231 12.98 -19.05 -3.64
CA VAL A 231 13.57 -20.13 -2.83
C VAL A 231 15.05 -20.18 -3.15
N GLY A 232 15.89 -19.85 -2.16
CA GLY A 232 17.33 -19.80 -2.39
C GLY A 232 18.10 -19.65 -1.10
N THR A 233 19.42 -19.73 -1.22
CA THR A 233 20.38 -19.50 -0.12
C THR A 233 21.39 -18.46 -0.54
N LEU A 234 21.60 -17.47 0.33
CA LEU A 234 22.63 -16.45 0.16
C LEU A 234 23.93 -16.95 0.80
N ASP A 235 24.97 -17.14 0.00
CA ASP A 235 26.31 -17.47 0.47
C ASP A 235 27.14 -16.20 0.53
N GLN A 236 27.23 -15.62 1.71
CA GLN A 236 28.02 -14.39 1.94
C GLN A 236 29.54 -14.62 1.78
N GLY A 237 30.03 -15.83 2.09
CA GLY A 237 31.43 -16.15 1.97
C GLY A 237 31.91 -16.21 0.51
N ALA A 238 31.07 -16.74 -0.37
CA ALA A 238 31.31 -16.81 -1.81
C ALA A 238 30.75 -15.61 -2.58
N GLY A 239 29.99 -14.70 -1.93
CA GLY A 239 29.35 -13.56 -2.56
C GLY A 239 28.36 -13.96 -3.64
N CYS A 240 27.65 -15.08 -3.47
CA CYS A 240 26.73 -15.58 -4.49
C CYS A 240 25.37 -15.98 -3.90
N LEU A 241 24.35 -15.85 -4.74
CA LEU A 241 22.99 -16.33 -4.49
C LEU A 241 22.80 -17.66 -5.24
N ILE A 242 22.36 -18.69 -4.53
CA ILE A 242 21.99 -19.99 -5.09
C ILE A 242 20.47 -20.08 -5.05
N ILE A 243 19.84 -20.27 -6.20
CA ILE A 243 18.39 -20.36 -6.33
C ILE A 243 18.03 -21.83 -6.52
N PHE A 244 17.05 -22.27 -5.76
CA PHE A 244 16.51 -23.62 -5.89
C PHE A 244 15.27 -23.55 -6.79
N ASP A 245 15.22 -24.43 -7.79
CA ASP A 245 13.96 -24.68 -8.48
C ASP A 245 12.95 -25.21 -7.47
N ASP A 246 11.83 -24.52 -7.31
CA ASP A 246 10.70 -25.08 -6.61
C ASP A 246 10.32 -26.36 -7.36
N ALA A 247 10.57 -27.50 -6.74
CA ALA A 247 10.03 -28.75 -7.22
C ALA A 247 8.53 -28.57 -7.25
N LYS A 248 7.97 -28.25 -8.43
CA LYS A 248 6.53 -28.19 -8.66
C LYS A 248 6.01 -29.49 -8.11
N ALA A 249 5.25 -29.42 -6.99
CA ALA A 249 4.65 -30.62 -6.39
C ALA A 249 3.90 -31.32 -7.51
N ASP A 250 4.47 -32.43 -7.99
CA ASP A 250 3.91 -33.14 -9.12
C ASP A 250 2.56 -33.70 -8.65
N GLY A 251 1.47 -33.12 -9.15
CA GLY A 251 0.12 -33.53 -8.79
C GLY A 251 -0.11 -35.03 -9.03
N ILE A 252 0.69 -35.65 -9.94
CA ILE A 252 0.76 -37.05 -10.21
C ILE A 252 1.31 -37.80 -9.00
N PHE A 253 2.31 -37.28 -8.29
CA PHE A 253 2.89 -37.95 -7.11
C PHE A 253 1.88 -38.08 -5.98
N SER A 254 1.13 -37.01 -5.66
CA SER A 254 0.06 -37.04 -4.67
C SER A 254 -1.05 -38.01 -5.06
N ALA A 255 -1.52 -37.98 -6.31
CA ALA A 255 -2.54 -38.87 -6.82
C ALA A 255 -2.08 -40.35 -6.82
N THR A 256 -0.79 -40.61 -7.07
CA THR A 256 -0.21 -41.95 -7.01
C THR A 256 -0.18 -42.48 -5.59
N LEU A 257 0.21 -41.65 -4.61
CA LEU A 257 0.18 -42.04 -3.19
C LEU A 257 -1.25 -42.38 -2.72
N ASP A 258 -2.23 -41.58 -3.12
CA ASP A 258 -3.64 -41.80 -2.80
C ASP A 258 -4.13 -43.11 -3.44
N THR A 259 -3.72 -43.40 -4.67
CA THR A 259 -4.07 -44.64 -5.37
C THR A 259 -3.48 -45.84 -4.66
N ILE A 260 -2.20 -45.81 -4.27
CA ILE A 260 -1.55 -46.87 -3.51
C ILE A 260 -2.25 -47.10 -2.16
N SER A 261 -2.58 -46.02 -1.45
CA SER A 261 -3.31 -46.08 -0.18
C SER A 261 -4.71 -46.75 -0.36
N ASN A 262 -5.41 -46.40 -1.41
CA ASN A 262 -6.71 -46.97 -1.72
C ASN A 262 -6.62 -48.46 -2.11
N ILE A 263 -5.60 -48.84 -2.89
CA ILE A 263 -5.34 -50.27 -3.21
C ILE A 263 -5.04 -51.06 -1.94
N SER A 264 -4.22 -50.51 -1.02
CA SER A 264 -3.96 -51.17 0.27
C SER A 264 -5.25 -51.46 1.04
N LYS A 265 -6.14 -50.46 1.15
CA LYS A 265 -7.45 -50.62 1.82
C LYS A 265 -8.33 -51.68 1.17
N VAL A 266 -8.31 -51.80 -0.17
CA VAL A 266 -9.05 -52.80 -0.91
C VAL A 266 -8.49 -54.18 -0.61
N VAL A 267 -7.16 -54.34 -0.62
CA VAL A 267 -6.49 -55.62 -0.29
C VAL A 267 -6.84 -56.07 1.14
N ASP A 268 -6.76 -55.14 2.11
CA ASP A 268 -7.12 -55.43 3.51
C ASP A 268 -8.59 -55.88 3.63
N SER A 269 -9.50 -55.21 2.92
CA SER A 269 -10.93 -55.57 2.93
C SER A 269 -11.18 -56.96 2.31
N LEU A 270 -10.47 -57.30 1.23
CA LEU A 270 -10.54 -58.60 0.59
C LEU A 270 -9.97 -59.70 1.49
N TYR A 271 -8.86 -59.42 2.17
CA TYR A 271 -8.29 -60.36 3.13
C TYR A 271 -9.26 -60.66 4.29
N LEU A 272 -9.89 -59.66 4.87
CA LEU A 272 -10.89 -59.84 5.92
C LEU A 272 -12.13 -60.58 5.45
N ARG A 273 -12.54 -60.40 4.19
CA ARG A 273 -13.67 -61.15 3.61
C ARG A 273 -13.29 -62.60 3.33
N SER A 274 -12.11 -62.88 2.79
CA SER A 274 -11.63 -64.21 2.55
C SER A 274 -11.48 -65.01 3.85
N ALA A 275 -10.95 -64.42 4.91
CA ALA A 275 -10.84 -65.01 6.23
C ALA A 275 -12.20 -65.38 6.81
N LYS A 276 -13.27 -64.59 6.55
CA LYS A 276 -14.64 -64.92 6.97
C LYS A 276 -15.28 -66.11 6.18
N ILE A 277 -14.80 -66.34 4.96
CA ILE A 277 -15.31 -67.42 4.12
C ILE A 277 -14.62 -68.77 4.47
N MET A 278 -13.36 -68.70 4.98
CA MET A 278 -12.59 -69.87 5.37
C MET A 278 -12.80 -70.31 6.82
N ALA A 279 -13.43 -69.50 7.64
CA ALA A 279 -13.87 -69.84 8.99
C ALA A 279 -15.31 -70.36 8.98
#